data_801205a60495871a53266d17baf29292
#
_entry.id   801205a60495871a53266d17baf29292
#
_cell.length_a   1.000
_cell.length_b   1.000
_cell.length_c   1.000
_cell.angle_alpha   90.00
_cell.angle_beta   90.00
_cell.angle_gamma   90.00
#
_symmetry.space_group_name_H-M   'P 1'
#
loop_
_entity.id
_entity.type
_entity.pdbx_description
1 polymer ?
#
loop_
_entity_poly.entity_id
_entity_poly.type
_entity_poly.pdbx_seq_one_letter_code
_entity_poly.pdbx_strand_id
1 'polypeptide(L)'
;MNILDFVMVGSNYYEKSADFYDAVLEPLKLKKILKTEKYIGYAHSSKPDKVQFYVTNPINGEPASFGNGTQITLLADTKEDVKKFYEIAMLKGGFDEGGPGVRKDGNYYAYIRDLDGNKIAAKSILK
;
A
#
# COMPACT_ATOMS: atom_id res chain seq x y z
N MET A 1 -2.06 22.03 -3.04
CA MET A 1 -0.89 21.20 -3.32
C MET A 1 -0.69 20.18 -2.21
N ASN A 2 -0.50 18.93 -2.57
CA ASN A 2 -0.12 17.91 -1.59
C ASN A 2 1.38 18.03 -1.31
N ILE A 3 1.75 17.96 -0.04
CA ILE A 3 3.16 18.09 0.34
C ILE A 3 3.91 16.77 0.30
N LEU A 4 3.19 15.64 0.29
CA LEU A 4 3.84 14.33 0.19
C LEU A 4 4.29 14.09 -1.24
N ASP A 5 5.58 13.76 -1.40
CA ASP A 5 6.13 13.38 -2.68
C ASP A 5 5.92 11.88 -2.91
N PHE A 6 6.47 11.06 -2.01
CA PHE A 6 6.27 9.61 -2.03
C PHE A 6 6.38 9.06 -0.61
N VAL A 7 5.97 7.81 -0.45
CA VAL A 7 6.16 7.06 0.79
C VAL A 7 6.96 5.80 0.47
N MET A 8 7.61 5.24 1.48
CA MET A 8 8.46 4.07 1.30
C MET A 8 8.30 3.13 2.50
N VAL A 9 8.18 1.84 2.23
CA VAL A 9 8.14 0.80 3.27
C VAL A 9 9.26 -0.19 3.03
N GLY A 10 9.79 -0.74 4.12
CA GLY A 10 10.84 -1.75 4.06
C GLY A 10 10.28 -3.16 3.98
N SER A 11 11.03 -4.06 3.36
CA SER A 11 10.66 -5.47 3.25
C SER A 11 11.85 -6.38 3.50
N ASN A 12 11.58 -7.48 4.23
CA ASN A 12 12.51 -8.60 4.41
C ASN A 12 12.25 -9.70 3.38
N TYR A 13 11.19 -9.57 2.58
CA TYR A 13 10.73 -10.58 1.62
C TYR A 13 10.53 -9.93 0.27
N TYR A 14 11.62 -9.36 -0.26
CA TYR A 14 11.57 -8.43 -1.41
C TYR A 14 10.72 -8.94 -2.58
N GLU A 15 11.01 -10.16 -3.08
CA GLU A 15 10.28 -10.69 -4.23
C GLU A 15 8.82 -11.02 -3.90
N LYS A 16 8.56 -11.55 -2.71
CA LYS A 16 7.18 -11.80 -2.26
C LYS A 16 6.41 -10.51 -2.07
N SER A 17 7.06 -9.47 -1.57
CA SER A 17 6.44 -8.15 -1.42
C SER A 17 6.15 -7.50 -2.77
N ALA A 18 7.00 -7.75 -3.78
CA ALA A 18 6.71 -7.31 -5.15
C ALA A 18 5.40 -7.94 -5.64
N ASP A 19 5.24 -9.24 -5.49
CA ASP A 19 4.01 -9.93 -5.90
C ASP A 19 2.81 -9.43 -5.10
N PHE A 20 2.98 -9.24 -3.79
CA PHE A 20 1.93 -8.74 -2.91
C PHE A 20 1.44 -7.36 -3.38
N TYR A 21 2.35 -6.41 -3.54
CA TYR A 21 1.98 -5.04 -3.90
C TYR A 21 1.55 -4.89 -5.36
N ASP A 22 2.09 -5.70 -6.28
CA ASP A 22 1.58 -5.72 -7.67
C ASP A 22 0.08 -6.01 -7.68
N ALA A 23 -0.37 -6.94 -6.83
CA ALA A 23 -1.77 -7.34 -6.77
C ALA A 23 -2.63 -6.37 -5.94
N VAL A 24 -2.14 -5.98 -4.76
CA VAL A 24 -2.91 -5.19 -3.79
C VAL A 24 -3.12 -3.75 -4.26
N LEU A 25 -2.13 -3.17 -4.95
CA LEU A 25 -2.20 -1.79 -5.42
C LEU A 25 -2.96 -1.64 -6.75
N GLU A 26 -3.22 -2.73 -7.46
CA GLU A 26 -3.92 -2.67 -8.75
C GLU A 26 -5.32 -2.07 -8.63
N PRO A 27 -6.17 -2.47 -7.66
CA PRO A 27 -7.48 -1.83 -7.49
C PRO A 27 -7.40 -0.33 -7.20
N LEU A 28 -6.29 0.14 -6.65
CA LEU A 28 -6.05 1.55 -6.36
C LEU A 28 -5.42 2.28 -7.56
N LYS A 29 -5.27 1.59 -8.69
CA LYS A 29 -4.73 2.14 -9.94
C LYS A 29 -3.27 2.54 -9.87
N LEU A 30 -2.48 1.86 -9.04
CA LEU A 30 -1.04 2.00 -9.05
C LEU A 30 -0.41 0.83 -9.78
N LYS A 31 0.60 1.13 -10.59
CA LYS A 31 1.35 0.12 -11.35
C LYS A 31 2.84 0.25 -11.07
N LYS A 32 3.50 -0.88 -11.09
CA LYS A 32 4.96 -0.91 -10.99
C LYS A 32 5.57 -0.29 -12.23
N ILE A 33 6.37 0.76 -12.05
CA ILE A 33 7.07 1.42 -13.15
C ILE A 33 8.59 1.35 -13.01
N LEU A 34 9.07 0.86 -11.87
CA LEU A 34 10.49 0.78 -11.58
C LEU A 34 10.76 -0.41 -10.68
N LYS A 35 11.75 -1.21 -11.03
CA LYS A 35 12.24 -2.27 -10.15
C LYS A 35 13.74 -2.40 -10.33
N THR A 36 14.48 -2.28 -9.23
CA THR A 36 15.91 -2.51 -9.16
C THR A 36 16.19 -3.65 -8.19
N GLU A 37 17.45 -3.91 -7.90
CA GLU A 37 17.81 -4.89 -6.86
C GLU A 37 17.44 -4.40 -5.47
N LYS A 38 17.24 -3.09 -5.28
CA LYS A 38 17.05 -2.49 -3.96
C LYS A 38 15.65 -2.00 -3.68
N TYR A 39 14.93 -1.52 -4.71
CA TYR A 39 13.59 -0.97 -4.48
C TYR A 39 12.71 -1.11 -5.71
N ILE A 40 11.40 -1.05 -5.43
CA ILE A 40 10.33 -1.13 -6.42
C ILE A 40 9.51 0.15 -6.28
N GLY A 41 9.15 0.76 -7.39
CA GLY A 41 8.34 1.98 -7.39
C GLY A 41 7.03 1.80 -8.13
N TYR A 42 5.97 2.31 -7.53
CA TYR A 42 4.61 2.25 -8.07
C TYR A 42 4.08 3.65 -8.31
N ALA A 43 3.43 3.86 -9.46
CA ALA A 43 2.86 5.14 -9.85
C ALA A 43 1.36 5.01 -10.11
N HIS A 44 0.60 6.02 -9.72
CA HIS A 44 -0.82 6.09 -9.99
C HIS A 44 -1.08 6.43 -11.46
N SER A 45 -2.17 5.91 -12.03
CA SER A 45 -2.52 6.11 -13.43
C SER A 45 -2.68 7.58 -13.82
N SER A 46 -3.05 8.45 -12.87
CA SER A 46 -3.17 9.89 -13.11
C SER A 46 -1.82 10.60 -13.30
N LYS A 47 -0.73 9.98 -12.82
CA LYS A 47 0.64 10.48 -12.96
C LYS A 47 1.56 9.30 -13.24
N PRO A 48 1.49 8.73 -14.46
CA PRO A 48 2.10 7.42 -14.73
C PRO A 48 3.63 7.39 -14.66
N ASP A 49 4.28 8.54 -14.66
CA ASP A 49 5.74 8.62 -14.57
C ASP A 49 6.24 9.02 -13.18
N LYS A 50 5.33 9.20 -12.21
CA LYS A 50 5.67 9.67 -10.87
C LYS A 50 5.50 8.54 -9.85
N VAL A 51 6.61 8.04 -9.31
CA VAL A 51 6.54 7.06 -8.21
C VAL A 51 5.99 7.75 -6.96
N GLN A 52 4.98 7.12 -6.36
CA GLN A 52 4.37 7.61 -5.13
C GLN A 52 4.47 6.60 -3.98
N PHE A 53 4.78 5.35 -4.29
CA PHE A 53 4.90 4.30 -3.29
C PHE A 53 6.10 3.42 -3.62
N TYR A 54 7.04 3.31 -2.68
CA TYR A 54 8.20 2.44 -2.82
C TYR A 54 8.16 1.29 -1.83
N VAL A 55 8.66 0.14 -2.28
CA VAL A 55 9.01 -0.99 -1.43
C VAL A 55 10.51 -1.17 -1.54
N THR A 56 11.23 -1.24 -0.44
CA THR A 56 12.69 -1.26 -0.46
C THR A 56 13.30 -2.33 0.42
N ASN A 57 14.44 -2.87 0.00
CA ASN A 57 15.39 -3.45 0.93
C ASN A 57 15.98 -2.27 1.72
N PRO A 58 16.03 -2.31 3.06
CA PRO A 58 16.58 -1.18 3.82
C PRO A 58 18.01 -0.86 3.39
N ILE A 59 18.28 0.43 3.18
CA ILE A 59 19.57 0.89 2.64
C ILE A 59 20.75 0.57 3.55
N ASN A 60 20.49 0.46 4.85
CA ASN A 60 21.56 0.16 5.82
C ASN A 60 21.88 -1.34 5.93
N GLY A 61 21.19 -2.19 5.16
CA GLY A 61 21.40 -3.63 5.18
C GLY A 61 20.84 -4.36 6.39
N GLU A 62 20.21 -3.63 7.33
CA GLU A 62 19.58 -4.24 8.49
C GLU A 62 18.18 -4.74 8.15
N PRO A 63 17.61 -5.66 8.94
CA PRO A 63 16.25 -6.14 8.68
C PRO A 63 15.25 -4.98 8.71
N ALA A 64 14.25 -5.06 7.83
CA ALA A 64 13.15 -4.11 7.84
C ALA A 64 12.30 -4.30 9.08
N SER A 65 11.76 -3.20 9.60
CA SER A 65 10.81 -3.22 10.70
C SER A 65 9.72 -2.20 10.43
N PHE A 66 8.55 -2.42 11.01
CA PHE A 66 7.46 -1.45 10.93
C PHE A 66 7.50 -0.54 12.16
N GLY A 67 6.93 0.66 12.04
CA GLY A 67 6.77 1.55 13.18
C GLY A 67 5.43 1.32 13.86
N ASN A 68 5.42 1.14 15.17
CA ASN A 68 4.17 1.05 15.92
C ASN A 68 3.53 2.45 15.95
N GLY A 69 2.35 2.57 15.35
CA GLY A 69 1.67 3.87 15.17
C GLY A 69 1.82 4.45 13.77
N THR A 70 2.70 3.88 12.93
CA THR A 70 2.84 4.32 11.55
C THR A 70 1.74 3.70 10.69
N GLN A 71 1.11 4.53 9.86
CA GLN A 71 0.10 4.10 8.92
C GLN A 71 0.19 4.93 7.64
N ILE A 72 0.08 4.26 6.50
CA ILE A 72 0.01 4.93 5.21
C ILE A 72 -1.39 4.68 4.67
N THR A 73 -2.10 5.75 4.33
CA THR A 73 -3.46 5.67 3.80
C THR A 73 -3.47 6.13 2.35
N LEU A 74 -3.95 5.26 1.47
CA LEU A 74 -4.01 5.50 0.04
C LEU A 74 -5.45 5.73 -0.39
N LEU A 75 -5.66 6.69 -1.29
CA LEU A 75 -6.99 6.98 -1.80
C LEU A 75 -7.39 5.96 -2.86
N ALA A 76 -8.62 5.47 -2.75
CA ALA A 76 -9.29 4.65 -3.75
C ALA A 76 -10.42 5.46 -4.36
N ASP A 77 -10.74 5.20 -5.62
CA ASP A 77 -11.83 5.92 -6.31
C ASP A 77 -13.20 5.52 -5.77
N THR A 78 -13.38 4.25 -5.42
CA THR A 78 -14.68 3.72 -5.00
C THR A 78 -14.52 2.82 -3.77
N LYS A 79 -15.64 2.60 -3.06
CA LYS A 79 -15.64 1.65 -1.95
C LYS A 79 -15.41 0.22 -2.43
N GLU A 80 -15.81 -0.11 -3.65
CA GLU A 80 -15.56 -1.43 -4.23
C GLU A 80 -14.07 -1.67 -4.42
N ASP A 81 -13.31 -0.63 -4.77
CA ASP A 81 -11.85 -0.70 -4.86
C ASP A 81 -11.22 -0.94 -3.50
N VAL A 82 -11.76 -0.32 -2.44
CA VAL A 82 -11.32 -0.57 -1.07
C VAL A 82 -11.55 -2.03 -0.68
N LYS A 83 -12.72 -2.58 -1.02
CA LYS A 83 -13.03 -3.99 -0.76
C LYS A 83 -12.07 -4.92 -1.48
N LYS A 84 -11.78 -4.66 -2.76
CA LYS A 84 -10.84 -5.46 -3.54
C LYS A 84 -9.44 -5.41 -2.97
N PHE A 85 -8.98 -4.21 -2.58
CA PHE A 85 -7.70 -4.02 -1.91
C PHE A 85 -7.59 -4.96 -0.71
N TYR A 86 -8.59 -4.96 0.15
CA TYR A 86 -8.58 -5.78 1.36
C TYR A 86 -8.63 -7.28 1.03
N GLU A 87 -9.54 -7.70 0.15
CA GLU A 87 -9.69 -9.10 -0.22
C GLU A 87 -8.41 -9.67 -0.84
N ILE A 88 -7.79 -8.91 -1.75
CA ILE A 88 -6.55 -9.34 -2.39
C ILE A 88 -5.42 -9.42 -1.36
N ALA A 89 -5.34 -8.44 -0.43
CA ALA A 89 -4.32 -8.48 0.61
C ALA A 89 -4.44 -9.74 1.46
N MET A 90 -5.66 -10.13 1.83
CA MET A 90 -5.88 -11.36 2.61
C MET A 90 -5.48 -12.60 1.81
N LEU A 91 -5.80 -12.63 0.51
CA LEU A 91 -5.44 -13.76 -0.36
C LEU A 91 -3.93 -13.87 -0.57
N LYS A 92 -3.21 -12.76 -0.52
CA LYS A 92 -1.77 -12.71 -0.81
C LYS A 92 -0.90 -12.81 0.44
N GLY A 93 -1.49 -13.11 1.58
CA GLY A 93 -0.73 -13.34 2.81
C GLY A 93 -0.60 -12.15 3.73
N GLY A 94 -1.31 -11.07 3.47
CA GLY A 94 -1.40 -9.95 4.39
C GLY A 94 -2.25 -10.26 5.60
N PHE A 95 -2.31 -9.33 6.54
CA PHE A 95 -3.02 -9.51 7.81
C PHE A 95 -4.10 -8.45 7.96
N ASP A 96 -5.21 -8.86 8.59
CA ASP A 96 -6.33 -7.96 8.88
C ASP A 96 -5.97 -6.97 9.99
N GLU A 97 -6.28 -5.69 9.78
CA GLU A 97 -6.21 -4.63 10.80
C GLU A 97 -7.51 -3.83 10.86
N GLY A 98 -8.51 -4.23 10.11
CA GLY A 98 -9.82 -3.60 10.09
C GLY A 98 -10.48 -3.79 8.74
N GLY A 99 -11.51 -4.65 8.67
CA GLY A 99 -12.21 -4.96 7.43
C GLY A 99 -12.91 -3.76 6.83
N PRO A 100 -13.32 -3.87 5.55
CA PRO A 100 -13.96 -2.76 4.85
C PRO A 100 -15.22 -2.26 5.54
N GLY A 101 -15.34 -0.95 5.68
CA GLY A 101 -16.51 -0.34 6.28
C GLY A 101 -16.38 1.16 6.47
N VAL A 102 -17.49 1.79 6.83
CA VAL A 102 -17.54 3.20 7.15
C VAL A 102 -16.94 3.44 8.54
N ARG A 103 -16.16 4.49 8.68
CA ARG A 103 -15.53 4.87 9.95
C ARG A 103 -16.12 6.22 10.44
N LYS A 104 -15.57 6.72 11.55
CA LYS A 104 -16.14 7.90 12.25
C LYS A 104 -16.22 9.16 11.39
N ASP A 105 -15.30 9.32 10.44
CA ASP A 105 -15.31 10.49 9.55
C ASP A 105 -16.32 10.37 8.41
N GLY A 106 -17.10 9.27 8.36
CA GLY A 106 -18.09 9.04 7.33
C GLY A 106 -17.54 8.45 6.04
N ASN A 107 -16.24 8.22 5.96
CA ASN A 107 -15.63 7.64 4.77
C ASN A 107 -15.40 6.14 4.92
N TYR A 108 -15.11 5.49 3.80
CA TYR A 108 -14.99 4.04 3.71
C TYR A 108 -13.53 3.64 3.76
N TYR A 109 -13.16 2.74 4.68
CA TYR A 109 -11.77 2.33 4.89
C TYR A 109 -11.65 0.83 4.96
N ALA A 110 -10.46 0.34 4.69
CA ALA A 110 -9.99 -0.97 5.10
C ALA A 110 -8.52 -0.86 5.50
N TYR A 111 -8.12 -1.63 6.49
CA TYR A 111 -6.78 -1.60 7.07
C TYR A 111 -6.15 -2.98 7.00
N ILE A 112 -4.92 -3.06 6.51
CA ILE A 112 -4.19 -4.32 6.42
C ILE A 112 -2.77 -4.14 6.93
N ARG A 113 -2.10 -5.26 7.22
CA ARG A 113 -0.66 -5.30 7.36
C ARG A 113 -0.09 -6.06 6.17
N ASP A 114 1.03 -5.56 5.63
CA ASP A 114 1.72 -6.28 4.57
C ASP A 114 2.56 -7.42 5.15
N LEU A 115 3.37 -8.08 4.33
CA LEU A 115 4.15 -9.25 4.74
C LEU A 115 5.19 -8.92 5.81
N ASP A 116 5.56 -7.66 5.96
CA ASP A 116 6.54 -7.18 6.93
C ASP A 116 5.90 -6.47 8.13
N GLY A 117 4.57 -6.40 8.17
CA GLY A 117 3.85 -5.77 9.26
C GLY A 117 3.60 -4.28 9.07
N ASN A 118 3.95 -3.69 7.93
CA ASN A 118 3.63 -2.30 7.65
C ASN A 118 2.12 -2.13 7.53
N LYS A 119 1.57 -1.10 8.20
CA LYS A 119 0.13 -0.85 8.19
C LYS A 119 -0.24 0.05 7.03
N ILE A 120 -1.06 -0.48 6.14
CA ILE A 120 -1.52 0.22 4.94
C ILE A 120 -3.04 0.25 4.96
N ALA A 121 -3.62 1.40 4.69
CA ALA A 121 -5.06 1.56 4.58
C ALA A 121 -5.43 2.04 3.19
N ALA A 122 -6.62 1.67 2.76
CA ALA A 122 -7.26 2.26 1.59
C ALA A 122 -8.49 3.02 2.07
N LYS A 123 -8.75 4.17 1.47
CA LYS A 123 -9.85 5.06 1.84
C LYS A 123 -10.58 5.53 0.59
N SER A 124 -11.90 5.43 0.61
CA SER A 124 -12.75 6.06 -0.39
C SER A 124 -13.60 7.13 0.28
N ILE A 125 -13.63 8.31 -0.32
CA ILE A 125 -14.41 9.42 0.19
C ILE A 125 -15.85 9.21 -0.25
N LEU A 126 -16.76 9.09 0.70
CA LEU A 126 -18.19 8.95 0.44
C LEU A 126 -18.85 10.34 0.45
N LYS A 127 -19.74 10.57 -0.50
CA LYS A 127 -20.44 11.86 -0.62
C LYS A 127 -21.92 11.66 -0.39
#